data_0c81c92bcd8f1d06f78f71ee9928c4c2
#
_entry.id   0c81c92bcd8f1d06f78f71ee9928c4c2
#
_cell.length_a   1.000
_cell.length_b   1.000
_cell.length_c   1.000
_cell.angle_alpha   90.00
_cell.angle_beta   90.00
_cell.angle_gamma   90.00
#
_symmetry.space_group_name_H-M   'P 1'
#
loop_
_entity.id
_entity.type
_entity.pdbx_description
1 polymer ?
#
loop_
_entity_poly.entity_id
_entity_poly.type
_entity_poly.pdbx_seq_one_letter_code
_entity_poly.pdbx_strand_id
1 'polypeptide(L)'
;MRVLIVGGGAAGLCCAIRLRQLDPALQVTVLERLEQPGKKLLATGNGRCNLDNTGIAPEQYFTADPAALRPLLAAVDAAAPLEWFAALGLYTRTDEAGRVYPYSNQAADVLALLELHLQRHTVQLRPGCTVSTLRQSKGGYAVQFTNAEGGTENLRADAVICAMGGAAGPQFGTDGFGTRFAADCGGQMRPLYPCLTALQCAKPNKSLAGIRAKAAARLLDGDRVLAEEMGEVQFTDYGLSGICIMQLSGLLAPGRRLRDPVVELDLFPELSEMDLTRLLARHAIQTASDTLAGFWTGLLNVKLGYALWEAANMPNNRSVKQMQPLAHIAKHWRFEGL
;
A
#
# COMPACT_ATOMS: atom_id res chain seq x y z
N MET A 1 -35.02 12.13 -7.97
CA MET A 1 -34.51 10.79 -7.65
C MET A 1 -33.62 10.88 -6.40
N ARG A 2 -33.79 9.95 -5.45
CA ARG A 2 -33.01 9.87 -4.20
C ARG A 2 -31.89 8.87 -4.39
N VAL A 3 -30.65 9.31 -4.26
CA VAL A 3 -29.46 8.46 -4.33
C VAL A 3 -28.81 8.39 -2.96
N LEU A 4 -28.62 7.19 -2.47
CA LEU A 4 -27.90 6.93 -1.23
C LEU A 4 -26.51 6.37 -1.55
N ILE A 5 -25.48 6.96 -0.96
CA ILE A 5 -24.10 6.48 -1.04
C ILE A 5 -23.73 5.93 0.34
N VAL A 6 -23.28 4.69 0.41
CA VAL A 6 -22.80 4.07 1.63
C VAL A 6 -21.28 4.09 1.62
N GLY A 7 -20.70 4.86 2.54
CA GLY A 7 -19.26 5.08 2.70
C GLY A 7 -18.82 6.47 2.27
N GLY A 8 -18.34 7.26 3.23
CA GLY A 8 -17.77 8.61 3.06
C GLY A 8 -16.26 8.60 2.85
N GLY A 9 -15.71 7.58 2.18
CA GLY A 9 -14.32 7.55 1.72
C GLY A 9 -14.14 8.34 0.42
N ALA A 10 -12.91 8.34 -0.15
CA ALA A 10 -12.61 9.07 -1.38
C ALA A 10 -13.62 8.80 -2.51
N ALA A 11 -13.92 7.53 -2.76
CA ALA A 11 -14.86 7.14 -3.83
C ALA A 11 -16.27 7.70 -3.59
N GLY A 12 -16.78 7.60 -2.35
CA GLY A 12 -18.13 8.08 -2.02
C GLY A 12 -18.26 9.60 -2.09
N LEU A 13 -17.27 10.34 -1.58
CA LEU A 13 -17.26 11.80 -1.61
C LEU A 13 -17.17 12.33 -3.05
N CYS A 14 -16.24 11.81 -3.85
CA CYS A 14 -16.10 12.18 -5.26
C CYS A 14 -17.38 11.84 -6.06
N CYS A 15 -17.95 10.66 -5.83
CA CYS A 15 -19.17 10.22 -6.49
C CYS A 15 -20.36 11.16 -6.16
N ALA A 16 -20.51 11.55 -4.89
CA ALA A 16 -21.58 12.44 -4.45
C ALA A 16 -21.51 13.81 -5.15
N ILE A 17 -20.31 14.39 -5.21
CA ILE A 17 -20.08 15.67 -5.90
C ILE A 17 -20.39 15.51 -7.39
N ARG A 18 -19.86 14.46 -8.02
CA ARG A 18 -20.02 14.24 -9.46
C ARG A 18 -21.48 14.03 -9.85
N LEU A 19 -22.24 13.28 -9.08
CA LEU A 19 -23.68 13.10 -9.31
C LEU A 19 -24.43 14.43 -9.31
N ARG A 20 -24.14 15.29 -8.36
CA ARG A 20 -24.78 16.61 -8.24
C ARG A 20 -24.32 17.60 -9.32
N GLN A 21 -23.10 17.44 -9.84
CA GLN A 21 -22.64 18.19 -11.01
C GLN A 21 -23.38 17.77 -12.29
N LEU A 22 -23.62 16.45 -12.45
CA LEU A 22 -24.32 15.91 -13.63
C LEU A 22 -25.80 16.20 -13.62
N ASP A 23 -26.45 16.08 -12.47
CA ASP A 23 -27.88 16.37 -12.30
C ASP A 23 -28.14 17.05 -10.94
N PRO A 24 -28.29 18.37 -10.95
CA PRO A 24 -28.60 19.16 -9.75
C PRO A 24 -29.95 18.81 -9.10
N ALA A 25 -30.85 18.07 -9.75
CA ALA A 25 -32.13 17.67 -9.20
C ALA A 25 -32.04 16.41 -8.31
N LEU A 26 -30.93 15.66 -8.34
CA LEU A 26 -30.72 14.50 -7.51
C LEU A 26 -30.66 14.88 -6.02
N GLN A 27 -31.34 14.13 -5.18
CA GLN A 27 -31.18 14.20 -3.73
C GLN A 27 -30.13 13.16 -3.33
N VAL A 28 -28.93 13.61 -2.99
CA VAL A 28 -27.81 12.74 -2.67
C VAL A 28 -27.52 12.77 -1.17
N THR A 29 -27.55 11.60 -0.54
CA THR A 29 -27.18 11.40 0.86
C THR A 29 -26.01 10.43 0.95
N VAL A 30 -24.99 10.79 1.74
CA VAL A 30 -23.85 9.93 2.05
C VAL A 30 -23.95 9.49 3.50
N LEU A 31 -23.96 8.18 3.78
CA LEU A 31 -23.85 7.61 5.12
C LEU A 31 -22.41 7.16 5.35
N GLU A 32 -21.77 7.69 6.39
CA GLU A 32 -20.42 7.30 6.80
C GLU A 32 -20.43 6.76 8.22
N ARG A 33 -19.80 5.60 8.43
CA ARG A 33 -19.77 4.92 9.72
C ARG A 33 -18.97 5.67 10.79
N LEU A 34 -17.87 6.27 10.37
CA LEU A 34 -16.99 7.02 11.27
C LEU A 34 -17.52 8.44 11.48
N GLU A 35 -17.15 9.04 12.59
CA GLU A 35 -17.41 10.46 12.87
C GLU A 35 -16.71 11.38 11.85
N GLN A 36 -15.50 11.00 11.43
CA GLN A 36 -14.74 11.71 10.40
C GLN A 36 -14.77 10.96 9.08
N PRO A 37 -15.33 11.52 8.00
CA PRO A 37 -15.23 10.98 6.65
C PRO A 37 -13.77 11.04 6.15
N GLY A 38 -13.47 10.28 5.10
CA GLY A 38 -12.17 10.35 4.45
C GLY A 38 -10.98 9.83 5.26
N LYS A 39 -11.17 9.13 6.38
CA LYS A 39 -10.08 8.70 7.27
C LYS A 39 -8.97 7.93 6.55
N LYS A 40 -9.31 7.04 5.60
CA LYS A 40 -8.31 6.34 4.79
C LYS A 40 -7.61 7.28 3.81
N LEU A 41 -8.32 8.24 3.21
CA LEU A 41 -7.73 9.25 2.33
C LEU A 41 -6.64 10.04 3.08
N LEU A 42 -6.90 10.45 4.32
CA LEU A 42 -5.93 11.18 5.14
C LEU A 42 -4.63 10.40 5.39
N ALA A 43 -4.66 9.08 5.37
CA ALA A 43 -3.48 8.23 5.56
C ALA A 43 -2.72 7.94 4.27
N THR A 44 -3.31 8.16 3.11
CA THR A 44 -2.68 7.84 1.82
C THR A 44 -1.43 8.68 1.55
N GLY A 45 -0.46 8.12 0.83
CA GLY A 45 0.78 8.82 0.50
C GLY A 45 1.55 9.30 1.73
N ASN A 46 1.42 8.63 2.87
CA ASN A 46 1.99 9.02 4.15
C ASN A 46 1.50 10.42 4.61
N GLY A 47 0.19 10.63 4.55
CA GLY A 47 -0.47 11.89 4.92
C GLY A 47 -0.44 12.97 3.83
N ARG A 48 0.08 12.67 2.64
CA ARG A 48 0.18 13.61 1.52
C ARG A 48 -0.89 13.44 0.45
N CYS A 49 -1.66 12.33 0.46
CA CYS A 49 -2.62 11.94 -0.56
C CYS A 49 -1.98 11.75 -1.95
N ASN A 50 -1.41 10.58 -2.21
CA ASN A 50 -1.01 10.20 -3.57
C ASN A 50 -2.27 10.02 -4.42
N LEU A 51 -2.52 10.97 -5.33
CA LEU A 51 -3.74 11.03 -6.15
C LEU A 51 -3.64 10.14 -7.39
N ASP A 52 -2.45 10.08 -8.00
CA ASP A 52 -2.23 9.42 -9.28
C ASP A 52 -0.74 9.12 -9.51
N ASN A 53 -0.44 8.43 -10.63
CA ASN A 53 0.92 8.22 -11.11
C ASN A 53 0.96 8.37 -12.63
N THR A 54 1.86 9.21 -13.15
CA THR A 54 2.02 9.44 -14.60
C THR A 54 2.60 8.25 -15.34
N GLY A 55 3.18 7.28 -14.63
CA GLY A 55 3.76 6.06 -15.20
C GLY A 55 2.82 4.85 -15.17
N ILE A 56 1.48 5.05 -15.10
CA ILE A 56 0.52 3.93 -15.08
C ILE A 56 0.65 3.10 -16.36
N ALA A 57 0.93 1.79 -16.18
CA ALA A 57 1.02 0.82 -17.25
C ALA A 57 0.41 -0.53 -16.80
N PRO A 58 -0.14 -1.36 -17.72
CA PRO A 58 -0.75 -2.64 -17.37
C PRO A 58 0.18 -3.56 -16.58
N GLU A 59 1.48 -3.47 -16.82
CA GLU A 59 2.53 -4.28 -16.20
C GLU A 59 2.70 -4.00 -14.70
N GLN A 60 2.21 -2.87 -14.23
CA GLN A 60 2.24 -2.46 -12.80
C GLN A 60 1.05 -2.98 -11.99
N TYR A 61 0.12 -3.67 -12.63
CA TYR A 61 -1.06 -4.23 -11.98
C TYR A 61 -0.89 -5.72 -11.72
N PHE A 62 -1.07 -6.13 -10.49
CA PHE A 62 -1.17 -7.54 -10.14
C PHE A 62 -2.56 -8.07 -10.47
N THR A 63 -2.67 -8.89 -11.49
CA THR A 63 -3.95 -9.48 -11.91
C THR A 63 -3.77 -10.94 -12.31
N ALA A 64 -4.81 -11.75 -12.06
CA ALA A 64 -4.90 -13.11 -12.58
C ALA A 64 -5.43 -13.14 -14.04
N ASP A 65 -5.94 -12.03 -14.55
CA ASP A 65 -6.51 -11.87 -15.88
C ASP A 65 -5.96 -10.62 -16.59
N PRO A 66 -4.75 -10.69 -17.16
CA PRO A 66 -4.17 -9.58 -17.91
C PRO A 66 -4.98 -9.20 -19.15
N ALA A 67 -5.73 -10.16 -19.73
CA ALA A 67 -6.54 -9.91 -20.92
C ALA A 67 -7.74 -9.01 -20.62
N ALA A 68 -8.34 -9.13 -19.44
CA ALA A 68 -9.42 -8.25 -18.99
C ALA A 68 -8.91 -6.87 -18.54
N LEU A 69 -7.68 -6.80 -18.03
CA LEU A 69 -7.10 -5.54 -17.53
C LEU A 69 -6.85 -4.52 -18.64
N ARG A 70 -6.26 -4.93 -19.77
CA ARG A 70 -5.86 -4.02 -20.85
C ARG A 70 -7.03 -3.21 -21.44
N PRO A 71 -8.17 -3.81 -21.84
CA PRO A 71 -9.32 -3.05 -22.29
C PRO A 71 -9.90 -2.12 -21.23
N LEU A 72 -9.88 -2.54 -19.96
CA LEU A 72 -10.37 -1.73 -18.85
C LEU A 72 -9.53 -0.46 -18.68
N LEU A 73 -8.20 -0.58 -18.67
CA LEU A 73 -7.30 0.59 -18.57
C LEU A 73 -7.40 1.49 -19.81
N ALA A 74 -7.57 0.90 -20.99
CA ALA A 74 -7.75 1.67 -22.22
C ALA A 74 -9.08 2.45 -22.25
N ALA A 75 -10.11 1.98 -21.54
CA ALA A 75 -11.39 2.65 -21.43
C ALA A 75 -11.40 3.79 -20.38
N VAL A 76 -10.40 3.86 -19.50
CA VAL A 76 -10.25 4.89 -18.48
C VAL A 76 -9.27 5.94 -18.99
N ASP A 77 -9.74 7.17 -19.16
CA ASP A 77 -8.85 8.30 -19.40
C ASP A 77 -8.06 8.60 -18.13
N ALA A 78 -6.77 8.33 -18.15
CA ALA A 78 -5.90 8.51 -16.99
C ALA A 78 -5.78 10.00 -16.57
N ALA A 79 -6.00 10.95 -17.47
CA ALA A 79 -5.97 12.38 -17.16
C ALA A 79 -7.26 12.86 -16.48
N ALA A 80 -8.40 12.23 -16.76
CA ALA A 80 -9.72 12.69 -16.34
C ALA A 80 -9.87 12.91 -14.82
N PRO A 81 -9.30 12.06 -13.91
CA PRO A 81 -9.37 12.32 -12.49
C PRO A 81 -8.65 13.60 -12.08
N LEU A 82 -7.46 13.85 -12.61
CA LEU A 82 -6.68 15.06 -12.29
C LEU A 82 -7.34 16.32 -12.86
N GLU A 83 -7.88 16.27 -14.07
CA GLU A 83 -8.65 17.35 -14.67
C GLU A 83 -9.90 17.69 -13.84
N TRP A 84 -10.60 16.66 -13.36
CA TRP A 84 -11.75 16.86 -12.48
C TRP A 84 -11.35 17.53 -11.15
N PHE A 85 -10.27 17.06 -10.51
CA PHE A 85 -9.75 17.69 -9.30
C PHE A 85 -9.29 19.13 -9.55
N ALA A 86 -8.64 19.39 -10.69
CA ALA A 86 -8.27 20.76 -11.10
C ALA A 86 -9.49 21.67 -11.25
N ALA A 87 -10.58 21.17 -11.84
CA ALA A 87 -11.86 21.89 -11.96
C ALA A 87 -12.52 22.18 -10.60
N LEU A 88 -12.24 21.35 -9.57
CA LEU A 88 -12.62 21.63 -8.18
C LEU A 88 -11.72 22.68 -7.50
N GLY A 89 -10.58 23.01 -8.10
CA GLY A 89 -9.59 23.93 -7.54
C GLY A 89 -8.41 23.26 -6.84
N LEU A 90 -8.19 21.95 -7.04
CA LEU A 90 -7.03 21.25 -6.52
C LEU A 90 -5.83 21.40 -7.45
N TYR A 91 -4.80 22.08 -7.03
CA TYR A 91 -3.53 22.12 -7.74
C TYR A 91 -2.65 20.93 -7.33
N THR A 92 -1.98 20.33 -8.31
CA THR A 92 -1.15 19.14 -8.10
C THR A 92 0.28 19.35 -8.59
N ARG A 93 1.19 18.52 -8.10
CA ARG A 93 2.57 18.38 -8.61
C ARG A 93 2.96 16.92 -8.69
N THR A 94 3.85 16.61 -9.63
CA THR A 94 4.39 15.29 -9.84
C THR A 94 5.81 15.22 -9.28
N ASP A 95 6.15 14.16 -8.56
CA ASP A 95 7.52 13.91 -8.12
C ASP A 95 8.34 13.13 -9.18
N GLU A 96 9.64 12.93 -8.90
CA GLU A 96 10.58 12.26 -9.82
C GLU A 96 10.17 10.79 -10.12
N ALA A 97 9.38 10.16 -9.26
CA ALA A 97 8.86 8.81 -9.46
C ALA A 97 7.48 8.79 -10.15
N GLY A 98 7.04 9.91 -10.70
CA GLY A 98 5.76 10.04 -11.40
C GLY A 98 4.53 10.10 -10.48
N ARG A 99 4.70 10.12 -9.15
CA ARG A 99 3.59 10.18 -8.21
C ARG A 99 3.03 11.59 -8.12
N VAL A 100 1.70 11.71 -8.18
CA VAL A 100 1.00 12.98 -8.18
C VAL A 100 0.42 13.28 -6.80
N TYR A 101 0.77 14.42 -6.25
CA TYR A 101 0.32 14.88 -4.93
C TYR A 101 -0.36 16.25 -5.03
N PRO A 102 -1.24 16.63 -4.07
CA PRO A 102 -1.68 18.02 -3.95
C PRO A 102 -0.46 18.93 -3.76
N TYR A 103 -0.55 20.15 -4.28
CA TYR A 103 0.56 21.10 -4.23
C TYR A 103 1.00 21.40 -2.78
N SER A 104 0.06 21.38 -1.84
CA SER A 104 0.31 21.53 -0.40
C SER A 104 1.01 20.33 0.25
N ASN A 105 1.05 19.15 -0.40
CA ASN A 105 1.49 17.88 0.18
C ASN A 105 0.69 17.46 1.44
N GLN A 106 -0.57 17.84 1.55
CA GLN A 106 -1.40 17.52 2.70
C GLN A 106 -2.70 16.85 2.25
N ALA A 107 -2.94 15.62 2.73
CA ALA A 107 -4.19 14.90 2.47
C ALA A 107 -5.41 15.61 3.08
N ALA A 108 -5.20 16.37 4.16
CA ALA A 108 -6.25 17.15 4.82
C ALA A 108 -6.85 18.21 3.87
N ASP A 109 -6.03 18.85 3.03
CA ASP A 109 -6.51 19.86 2.08
C ASP A 109 -7.37 19.25 0.98
N VAL A 110 -7.03 18.03 0.54
CA VAL A 110 -7.88 17.30 -0.41
C VAL A 110 -9.24 16.99 0.19
N LEU A 111 -9.27 16.52 1.44
CA LEU A 111 -10.52 16.24 2.14
C LEU A 111 -11.34 17.51 2.35
N ALA A 112 -10.73 18.59 2.82
CA ALA A 112 -11.40 19.88 3.05
C ALA A 112 -12.00 20.43 1.75
N LEU A 113 -11.29 20.29 0.61
CA LEU A 113 -11.81 20.69 -0.69
C LEU A 113 -13.04 19.85 -1.10
N LEU A 114 -13.01 18.55 -0.88
CA LEU A 114 -14.16 17.68 -1.15
C LEU A 114 -15.36 18.06 -0.27
N GLU A 115 -15.16 18.30 1.02
CA GLU A 115 -16.21 18.73 1.95
C GLU A 115 -16.81 20.08 1.54
N LEU A 116 -16.00 21.04 1.09
CA LEU A 116 -16.46 22.31 0.55
C LEU A 116 -17.39 22.10 -0.65
N HIS A 117 -17.02 21.19 -1.56
CA HIS A 117 -17.85 20.91 -2.74
C HIS A 117 -19.11 20.11 -2.40
N LEU A 118 -19.09 19.22 -1.41
CA LEU A 118 -20.32 18.60 -0.90
C LEU A 118 -21.32 19.65 -0.39
N GLN A 119 -20.86 20.63 0.35
CA GLN A 119 -21.69 21.76 0.83
C GLN A 119 -22.23 22.59 -0.33
N ARG A 120 -21.36 23.00 -1.27
CA ARG A 120 -21.75 23.78 -2.47
C ARG A 120 -22.82 23.08 -3.31
N HIS A 121 -22.73 21.76 -3.41
CA HIS A 121 -23.67 20.95 -4.17
C HIS A 121 -24.85 20.41 -3.33
N THR A 122 -25.00 20.88 -2.08
CA THR A 122 -26.11 20.48 -1.19
C THR A 122 -26.23 18.96 -1.01
N VAL A 123 -25.10 18.26 -0.92
CA VAL A 123 -25.06 16.85 -0.58
C VAL A 123 -25.27 16.69 0.93
N GLN A 124 -26.15 15.79 1.34
CA GLN A 124 -26.36 15.48 2.74
C GLN A 124 -25.32 14.44 3.19
N LEU A 125 -24.28 14.88 3.88
CA LEU A 125 -23.31 13.98 4.53
C LEU A 125 -23.75 13.69 5.97
N ARG A 126 -23.88 12.41 6.32
CA ARG A 126 -24.28 11.92 7.65
C ARG A 126 -23.18 11.03 8.22
N PRO A 127 -22.23 11.57 8.99
CA PRO A 127 -21.23 10.79 9.71
C PRO A 127 -21.84 10.06 10.93
N GLY A 128 -21.12 9.09 11.50
CA GLY A 128 -21.59 8.27 12.61
C GLY A 128 -22.73 7.30 12.26
N CYS A 129 -22.97 7.05 10.97
CA CYS A 129 -24.09 6.24 10.51
C CYS A 129 -23.62 4.87 9.99
N THR A 130 -23.86 3.81 10.75
CA THR A 130 -23.48 2.43 10.40
C THR A 130 -24.62 1.68 9.73
N VAL A 131 -24.51 1.39 8.44
CA VAL A 131 -25.49 0.59 7.71
C VAL A 131 -25.44 -0.87 8.18
N SER A 132 -26.57 -1.39 8.61
CA SER A 132 -26.74 -2.78 9.06
C SER A 132 -27.41 -3.66 8.02
N THR A 133 -28.35 -3.11 7.26
CA THR A 133 -29.13 -3.85 6.27
C THR A 133 -29.34 -3.00 5.02
N LEU A 134 -29.18 -3.62 3.86
CA LEU A 134 -29.51 -3.06 2.56
C LEU A 134 -30.26 -4.12 1.75
N ARG A 135 -31.48 -3.81 1.36
CA ARG A 135 -32.34 -4.75 0.62
C ARG A 135 -33.01 -4.07 -0.55
N GLN A 136 -33.08 -4.77 -1.66
CA GLN A 136 -33.93 -4.36 -2.77
C GLN A 136 -35.40 -4.47 -2.36
N SER A 137 -36.18 -3.47 -2.70
CA SER A 137 -37.62 -3.42 -2.40
C SER A 137 -38.37 -2.93 -3.64
N LYS A 138 -39.72 -3.05 -3.63
CA LYS A 138 -40.53 -2.60 -4.74
C LYS A 138 -40.30 -1.09 -4.99
N GLY A 139 -39.70 -0.76 -6.15
CA GLY A 139 -39.42 0.60 -6.59
C GLY A 139 -38.15 1.24 -6.01
N GLY A 140 -37.16 0.45 -5.57
CA GLY A 140 -35.88 0.98 -5.08
C GLY A 140 -35.22 0.11 -4.00
N TYR A 141 -34.66 0.74 -2.99
CA TYR A 141 -33.92 0.09 -1.91
C TYR A 141 -34.39 0.57 -0.54
N ALA A 142 -34.44 -0.34 0.41
CA ALA A 142 -34.62 -0.08 1.84
C ALA A 142 -33.29 -0.27 2.56
N VAL A 143 -32.87 0.74 3.30
CA VAL A 143 -31.59 0.77 4.02
C VAL A 143 -31.86 1.04 5.48
N GLN A 144 -31.39 0.14 6.35
CA GLN A 144 -31.42 0.32 7.79
C GLN A 144 -30.02 0.62 8.30
N PHE A 145 -29.92 1.57 9.20
CA PHE A 145 -28.64 1.96 9.80
C PHE A 145 -28.82 2.45 11.23
N THR A 146 -27.76 2.40 12.00
CA THR A 146 -27.66 3.04 13.32
C THR A 146 -27.08 4.42 13.13
N ASN A 147 -27.73 5.45 13.66
CA ASN A 147 -27.25 6.85 13.61
C ASN A 147 -26.22 7.15 14.71
N ALA A 148 -25.68 8.37 14.70
CA ALA A 148 -24.64 8.81 15.65
C ALA A 148 -25.10 8.77 17.12
N GLU A 149 -26.40 8.90 17.39
CA GLU A 149 -26.97 8.82 18.74
C GLU A 149 -27.29 7.36 19.16
N GLY A 150 -26.99 6.35 18.31
CA GLY A 150 -27.26 4.94 18.57
C GLY A 150 -28.69 4.51 18.24
N GLY A 151 -29.51 5.41 17.68
CA GLY A 151 -30.88 5.10 17.23
C GLY A 151 -30.89 4.36 15.89
N THR A 152 -31.86 3.46 15.70
CA THR A 152 -32.06 2.78 14.42
C THR A 152 -32.97 3.60 13.52
N GLU A 153 -32.49 3.89 12.31
CA GLU A 153 -33.23 4.60 11.27
C GLU A 153 -33.39 3.75 10.00
N ASN A 154 -34.43 4.06 9.23
CA ASN A 154 -34.68 3.45 7.92
C ASN A 154 -34.80 4.54 6.86
N LEU A 155 -34.09 4.37 5.74
CA LEU A 155 -34.19 5.22 4.56
C LEU A 155 -34.65 4.41 3.35
N ARG A 156 -35.38 5.08 2.44
CA ARG A 156 -35.66 4.57 1.10
C ARG A 156 -34.90 5.38 0.08
N ALA A 157 -34.25 4.70 -0.83
CA ALA A 157 -33.54 5.30 -1.95
C ALA A 157 -33.99 4.67 -3.28
N ASP A 158 -33.96 5.45 -4.34
CA ASP A 158 -34.28 4.97 -5.68
C ASP A 158 -33.05 4.25 -6.29
N ALA A 159 -31.83 4.64 -5.85
CA ALA A 159 -30.58 3.97 -6.15
C ALA A 159 -29.65 4.00 -4.94
N VAL A 160 -28.80 2.96 -4.82
CA VAL A 160 -27.76 2.88 -3.78
C VAL A 160 -26.41 2.65 -4.44
N ILE A 161 -25.40 3.41 -4.02
CA ILE A 161 -24.02 3.25 -4.44
C ILE A 161 -23.20 2.76 -3.26
N CYS A 162 -22.57 1.61 -3.44
CA CYS A 162 -21.72 0.98 -2.43
C CYS A 162 -20.29 1.48 -2.55
N ALA A 163 -19.87 2.38 -1.65
CA ALA A 163 -18.54 2.99 -1.60
C ALA A 163 -17.80 2.70 -0.27
N MET A 164 -18.16 1.59 0.41
CA MET A 164 -17.64 1.22 1.73
C MET A 164 -16.18 0.78 1.74
N GLY A 165 -15.54 0.70 0.57
CA GLY A 165 -14.17 0.19 0.42
C GLY A 165 -14.09 -1.33 0.58
N GLY A 166 -12.87 -1.84 0.56
CA GLY A 166 -12.58 -3.26 0.74
C GLY A 166 -12.16 -3.61 2.18
N ALA A 167 -11.37 -4.68 2.35
CA ALA A 167 -10.86 -5.12 3.65
C ALA A 167 -9.48 -4.55 4.02
N ALA A 168 -8.78 -3.91 3.08
CA ALA A 168 -7.43 -3.38 3.32
C ALA A 168 -7.43 -2.17 4.28
N GLY A 169 -6.53 -2.17 5.25
CA GLY A 169 -6.37 -1.10 6.24
C GLY A 169 -7.54 -1.02 7.23
N PRO A 170 -7.84 -2.10 7.99
CA PRO A 170 -8.99 -2.14 8.90
C PRO A 170 -8.93 -1.07 10.00
N GLN A 171 -7.73 -0.62 10.38
CA GLN A 171 -7.52 0.49 11.32
C GLN A 171 -8.15 1.82 10.85
N PHE A 172 -8.46 1.94 9.57
CA PHE A 172 -9.15 3.11 8.99
C PHE A 172 -10.67 2.93 8.89
N GLY A 173 -11.22 1.93 9.59
CA GLY A 173 -12.66 1.71 9.71
C GLY A 173 -13.29 0.90 8.58
N THR A 174 -12.54 0.13 7.82
CA THR A 174 -13.07 -0.80 6.81
C THR A 174 -12.98 -2.25 7.30
N ASP A 175 -13.99 -3.07 6.97
CA ASP A 175 -14.09 -4.46 7.42
C ASP A 175 -14.53 -5.44 6.32
N GLY A 176 -14.52 -4.98 5.06
CA GLY A 176 -14.99 -5.77 3.93
C GLY A 176 -16.52 -5.94 3.84
N PHE A 177 -17.30 -5.12 4.55
CA PHE A 177 -18.78 -5.17 4.49
C PHE A 177 -19.31 -5.09 3.06
N GLY A 178 -18.76 -4.17 2.22
CA GLY A 178 -19.17 -4.03 0.82
C GLY A 178 -18.97 -5.30 0.00
N THR A 179 -17.90 -6.05 0.27
CA THR A 179 -17.62 -7.34 -0.37
C THR A 179 -18.64 -8.39 0.03
N ARG A 180 -18.95 -8.51 1.34
CA ARG A 180 -19.99 -9.42 1.84
C ARG A 180 -21.35 -9.07 1.28
N PHE A 181 -21.69 -7.79 1.27
CA PHE A 181 -22.95 -7.31 0.71
C PHE A 181 -23.09 -7.64 -0.79
N ALA A 182 -22.02 -7.50 -1.58
CA ALA A 182 -22.05 -7.88 -3.00
C ALA A 182 -22.31 -9.39 -3.18
N ALA A 183 -21.77 -10.24 -2.30
CA ALA A 183 -22.04 -11.67 -2.30
C ALA A 183 -23.51 -11.95 -1.97
N ASP A 184 -24.09 -11.26 -0.97
CA ASP A 184 -25.49 -11.39 -0.59
C ASP A 184 -26.45 -10.95 -1.72
N CYS A 185 -26.00 -10.07 -2.60
CA CYS A 185 -26.70 -9.68 -3.82
C CYS A 185 -26.50 -10.66 -5.00
N GLY A 186 -25.85 -11.80 -4.80
CA GLY A 186 -25.60 -12.81 -5.82
C GLY A 186 -24.30 -12.59 -6.62
N GLY A 187 -23.46 -11.67 -6.19
CA GLY A 187 -22.13 -11.47 -6.76
C GLY A 187 -21.18 -12.64 -6.46
N GLN A 188 -20.39 -13.05 -7.45
CA GLN A 188 -19.32 -14.02 -7.22
C GLN A 188 -18.11 -13.33 -6.62
N MET A 189 -17.73 -13.76 -5.41
CA MET A 189 -16.59 -13.21 -4.70
C MET A 189 -15.37 -14.12 -4.80
N ARG A 190 -14.21 -13.55 -5.11
CA ARG A 190 -12.93 -14.24 -4.96
C ARG A 190 -12.40 -13.99 -3.54
N PRO A 191 -11.68 -14.96 -2.95
CA PRO A 191 -10.99 -14.74 -1.68
C PRO A 191 -10.09 -13.50 -1.74
N LEU A 192 -10.10 -12.72 -0.66
CA LEU A 192 -9.23 -11.56 -0.52
C LEU A 192 -7.92 -11.98 0.13
N TYR A 193 -6.81 -11.50 -0.40
CA TYR A 193 -5.47 -11.76 0.13
C TYR A 193 -4.76 -10.44 0.39
N PRO A 194 -3.89 -10.37 1.41
CA PRO A 194 -3.04 -9.21 1.64
C PRO A 194 -2.13 -8.96 0.43
N CYS A 195 -2.00 -7.70 0.05
CA CYS A 195 -1.08 -7.21 -0.96
C CYS A 195 -0.54 -5.86 -0.51
N LEU A 196 0.65 -5.48 -0.95
CA LEU A 196 1.37 -4.29 -0.47
C LEU A 196 1.50 -4.30 1.06
N THR A 197 1.94 -5.44 1.59
CA THR A 197 2.12 -5.65 3.03
C THR A 197 3.54 -6.09 3.35
N ALA A 198 3.93 -5.94 4.61
CA ALA A 198 5.17 -6.53 5.11
C ALA A 198 5.12 -8.07 5.04
N LEU A 199 6.26 -8.71 4.96
CA LEU A 199 6.41 -10.16 4.92
C LEU A 199 6.90 -10.67 6.29
N GLN A 200 6.23 -11.69 6.79
CA GLN A 200 6.75 -12.47 7.91
C GLN A 200 7.84 -13.42 7.40
N CYS A 201 8.82 -13.69 8.23
CA CYS A 201 9.88 -14.67 7.94
C CYS A 201 9.93 -15.72 9.07
N ALA A 202 10.27 -16.97 8.74
CA ALA A 202 10.37 -18.02 9.76
C ALA A 202 11.39 -17.72 10.86
N LYS A 203 12.48 -17.04 10.49
CA LYS A 203 13.58 -16.68 11.41
C LYS A 203 13.91 -15.19 11.28
N PRO A 204 13.06 -14.27 11.80
CA PRO A 204 13.35 -12.85 11.74
C PRO A 204 14.52 -12.50 12.67
N ASN A 205 15.39 -11.59 12.22
CA ASN A 205 16.43 -11.05 13.09
C ASN A 205 15.87 -9.88 13.92
N LYS A 206 15.36 -10.18 15.12
CA LYS A 206 14.71 -9.18 16.00
C LYS A 206 15.64 -8.04 16.43
N SER A 207 16.97 -8.26 16.43
CA SER A 207 17.94 -7.21 16.79
C SER A 207 17.98 -6.06 15.77
N LEU A 208 17.48 -6.32 14.54
CA LEU A 208 17.40 -5.35 13.47
C LEU A 208 16.09 -4.57 13.42
N ALA A 209 15.13 -4.84 14.31
CA ALA A 209 13.84 -4.16 14.30
C ALA A 209 14.00 -2.63 14.27
N GLY A 210 13.35 -1.98 13.27
CA GLY A 210 13.44 -0.54 13.03
C GLY A 210 14.62 -0.10 12.17
N ILE A 211 15.60 -0.97 11.87
CA ILE A 211 16.71 -0.63 10.97
C ILE A 211 16.20 -0.57 9.53
N ARG A 212 16.71 0.39 8.78
CA ARG A 212 16.45 0.58 7.36
C ARG A 212 17.73 0.52 6.56
N ALA A 213 17.65 -0.07 5.37
CA ALA A 213 18.77 -0.12 4.43
C ALA A 213 18.25 -0.04 3.00
N LYS A 214 19.01 0.60 2.11
CA LYS A 214 18.78 0.46 0.67
C LYS A 214 19.28 -0.90 0.22
N ALA A 215 18.48 -1.59 -0.61
CA ALA A 215 18.82 -2.88 -1.15
C ALA A 215 18.12 -3.13 -2.48
N ALA A 216 18.64 -4.06 -3.28
CA ALA A 216 17.84 -4.79 -4.24
C ALA A 216 17.24 -6.01 -3.53
N ALA A 217 15.93 -6.17 -3.63
CA ALA A 217 15.20 -7.28 -3.05
C ALA A 217 14.68 -8.17 -4.18
N ARG A 218 15.03 -9.45 -4.15
CA ARG A 218 14.57 -10.46 -5.12
C ARG A 218 13.64 -11.44 -4.45
N LEU A 219 12.49 -11.69 -5.08
CA LEU A 219 11.64 -12.81 -4.70
C LEU A 219 12.01 -14.01 -5.56
N LEU A 220 12.40 -15.10 -4.92
CA LEU A 220 12.75 -16.35 -5.59
C LEU A 220 11.73 -17.45 -5.24
N ASP A 221 11.59 -18.44 -6.13
CA ASP A 221 10.96 -19.73 -5.88
C ASP A 221 11.94 -20.84 -6.29
N GLY A 222 12.62 -21.43 -5.34
CA GLY A 222 13.86 -22.19 -5.56
C GLY A 222 14.96 -21.29 -6.14
N ASP A 223 15.51 -21.66 -7.30
CA ASP A 223 16.56 -20.88 -7.97
C ASP A 223 15.99 -19.84 -8.98
N ARG A 224 14.66 -19.81 -9.15
CA ARG A 224 14.02 -18.93 -10.11
C ARG A 224 13.72 -17.58 -9.49
N VAL A 225 14.28 -16.50 -10.02
CA VAL A 225 13.88 -15.13 -9.69
C VAL A 225 12.51 -14.85 -10.32
N LEU A 226 11.53 -14.50 -9.48
CA LEU A 226 10.18 -14.13 -9.90
C LEU A 226 10.05 -12.65 -10.17
N ALA A 227 10.68 -11.82 -9.34
CA ALA A 227 10.75 -10.38 -9.49
C ALA A 227 11.91 -9.81 -8.67
N GLU A 228 12.35 -8.62 -9.08
CA GLU A 228 13.34 -7.81 -8.37
C GLU A 228 12.80 -6.39 -8.22
N GLU A 229 12.95 -5.84 -7.01
CA GLU A 229 12.57 -4.47 -6.67
C GLU A 229 13.73 -3.79 -5.95
N MET A 230 13.97 -2.52 -6.24
CA MET A 230 15.03 -1.74 -5.58
C MET A 230 14.43 -0.66 -4.70
N GLY A 231 14.93 -0.53 -3.46
CA GLY A 231 14.45 0.49 -2.56
C GLY A 231 14.91 0.35 -1.13
N GLU A 232 14.21 1.05 -0.24
CA GLU A 232 14.45 0.95 1.19
C GLU A 232 13.73 -0.29 1.75
N VAL A 233 14.49 -1.21 2.32
CA VAL A 233 14.04 -2.32 3.16
C VAL A 233 14.01 -1.87 4.61
N GLN A 234 12.95 -2.19 5.33
CA GLN A 234 12.85 -2.02 6.77
C GLN A 234 12.79 -3.39 7.44
N PHE A 235 13.73 -3.65 8.33
CA PHE A 235 13.70 -4.84 9.17
C PHE A 235 12.70 -4.64 10.30
N THR A 236 11.91 -5.69 10.59
CA THR A 236 10.94 -5.72 11.69
C THR A 236 11.24 -6.88 12.63
N ASP A 237 10.57 -6.93 13.76
CA ASP A 237 10.69 -8.03 14.73
C ASP A 237 10.05 -9.35 14.23
N TYR A 238 9.26 -9.29 13.14
CA TYR A 238 8.60 -10.44 12.51
C TYR A 238 9.08 -10.74 11.08
N GLY A 239 9.92 -9.89 10.47
CA GLY A 239 10.41 -10.10 9.11
C GLY A 239 10.86 -8.84 8.41
N LEU A 240 10.39 -8.63 7.18
CA LEU A 240 10.79 -7.54 6.29
C LEU A 240 9.62 -6.65 5.90
N SER A 241 9.89 -5.35 5.79
CA SER A 241 8.98 -4.33 5.30
C SER A 241 9.73 -3.33 4.40
N GLY A 242 9.10 -2.24 4.02
CA GLY A 242 9.65 -1.26 3.08
C GLY A 242 8.99 -1.40 1.72
N ILE A 243 9.08 -0.35 0.90
CA ILE A 243 8.30 -0.27 -0.34
C ILE A 243 8.63 -1.43 -1.30
N CYS A 244 9.91 -1.74 -1.51
CA CYS A 244 10.34 -2.84 -2.39
C CYS A 244 9.84 -4.21 -1.89
N ILE A 245 9.86 -4.47 -0.60
CA ILE A 245 9.30 -5.70 -0.01
C ILE A 245 7.78 -5.77 -0.19
N MET A 246 7.10 -4.66 0.06
CA MET A 246 5.64 -4.59 -0.09
C MET A 246 5.21 -4.79 -1.55
N GLN A 247 5.97 -4.30 -2.52
CA GLN A 247 5.74 -4.55 -3.94
C GLN A 247 5.85 -6.06 -4.27
N LEU A 248 6.89 -6.73 -3.76
CA LEU A 248 7.06 -8.18 -3.95
C LEU A 248 5.94 -9.00 -3.31
N SER A 249 5.34 -8.52 -2.21
CA SER A 249 4.32 -9.28 -1.45
C SER A 249 3.10 -9.66 -2.29
N GLY A 250 2.75 -8.88 -3.31
CA GLY A 250 1.65 -9.20 -4.22
C GLY A 250 1.85 -10.48 -5.03
N LEU A 251 3.09 -10.93 -5.17
CA LEU A 251 3.44 -12.18 -5.86
C LEU A 251 3.29 -13.43 -4.98
N LEU A 252 3.14 -13.26 -3.66
CA LEU A 252 2.93 -14.34 -2.69
C LEU A 252 1.45 -14.71 -2.51
N ALA A 253 0.53 -14.07 -3.24
CA ALA A 253 -0.90 -14.39 -3.15
C ALA A 253 -1.16 -15.88 -3.43
N PRO A 254 -2.04 -16.55 -2.65
CA PRO A 254 -2.23 -18.02 -2.69
C PRO A 254 -2.71 -18.61 -4.02
N GLY A 255 -3.01 -17.82 -5.03
CA GLY A 255 -3.27 -18.29 -6.42
C GLY A 255 -2.01 -18.71 -7.17
N ARG A 256 -0.84 -18.30 -6.72
CA ARG A 256 0.46 -18.72 -7.25
C ARG A 256 0.98 -19.85 -6.37
N ARG A 257 1.03 -21.06 -6.88
CA ARG A 257 1.58 -22.22 -6.17
C ARG A 257 3.10 -22.12 -6.12
N LEU A 258 3.61 -21.29 -5.23
CA LEU A 258 5.04 -21.24 -4.93
C LEU A 258 5.40 -22.42 -4.02
N ARG A 259 6.58 -23.00 -4.23
CA ARG A 259 7.05 -24.16 -3.48
C ARG A 259 7.81 -23.78 -2.23
N ASP A 260 8.73 -22.83 -2.38
CA ASP A 260 9.61 -22.36 -1.32
C ASP A 260 10.03 -20.91 -1.61
N PRO A 261 9.13 -19.95 -1.37
CA PRO A 261 9.41 -18.56 -1.66
C PRO A 261 10.44 -18.00 -0.67
N VAL A 262 11.44 -17.30 -1.20
CA VAL A 262 12.53 -16.69 -0.46
C VAL A 262 12.69 -15.24 -0.91
N VAL A 263 12.86 -14.32 0.03
CA VAL A 263 13.39 -12.98 -0.30
C VAL A 263 14.89 -12.99 -0.12
N GLU A 264 15.62 -12.67 -1.19
CA GLU A 264 17.06 -12.45 -1.17
C GLU A 264 17.33 -10.95 -1.25
N LEU A 265 18.17 -10.43 -0.33
CA LEU A 265 18.58 -9.04 -0.29
C LEU A 265 20.01 -8.88 -0.77
N ASP A 266 20.23 -7.93 -1.69
CA ASP A 266 21.54 -7.39 -2.05
C ASP A 266 21.65 -5.99 -1.44
N LEU A 267 22.50 -5.84 -0.42
CA LEU A 267 22.72 -4.58 0.31
C LEU A 267 23.73 -3.64 -0.38
N PHE A 268 24.36 -4.09 -1.46
CA PHE A 268 25.32 -3.32 -2.25
C PHE A 268 25.07 -3.54 -3.76
N PRO A 269 23.86 -3.19 -4.26
CA PRO A 269 23.47 -3.50 -5.64
C PRO A 269 24.37 -2.84 -6.71
N GLU A 270 25.03 -1.75 -6.35
CA GLU A 270 25.96 -1.02 -7.23
C GLU A 270 27.34 -1.67 -7.40
N LEU A 271 27.66 -2.69 -6.57
CA LEU A 271 28.96 -3.35 -6.59
C LEU A 271 28.83 -4.82 -7.03
N SER A 272 29.82 -5.31 -7.79
CA SER A 272 30.00 -6.75 -7.96
C SER A 272 30.46 -7.39 -6.65
N GLU A 273 30.24 -8.70 -6.46
CA GLU A 273 30.73 -9.44 -5.29
C GLU A 273 32.26 -9.32 -5.13
N MET A 274 32.97 -9.32 -6.26
CA MET A 274 34.43 -9.15 -6.26
C MET A 274 34.83 -7.74 -5.81
N ASP A 275 34.15 -6.69 -6.30
CA ASP A 275 34.46 -5.31 -5.91
C ASP A 275 34.08 -5.05 -4.46
N LEU A 276 32.98 -5.62 -3.98
CA LEU A 276 32.60 -5.56 -2.57
C LEU A 276 33.65 -6.28 -1.69
N THR A 277 34.14 -7.44 -2.11
CA THR A 277 35.22 -8.17 -1.39
C THR A 277 36.47 -7.29 -1.28
N ARG A 278 36.88 -6.64 -2.36
CA ARG A 278 38.03 -5.71 -2.38
C ARG A 278 37.78 -4.49 -1.48
N LEU A 279 36.58 -3.94 -1.52
CA LEU A 279 36.19 -2.82 -0.67
C LEU A 279 36.28 -3.19 0.80
N LEU A 280 35.67 -4.31 1.21
CA LEU A 280 35.69 -4.80 2.59
C LEU A 280 37.12 -5.06 3.08
N ALA A 281 37.95 -5.67 2.25
CA ALA A 281 39.36 -5.92 2.58
C ALA A 281 40.16 -4.62 2.78
N ARG A 282 39.98 -3.64 1.88
CA ARG A 282 40.58 -2.32 2.01
C ARG A 282 40.09 -1.56 3.24
N HIS A 283 38.77 -1.61 3.49
CA HIS A 283 38.14 -0.96 4.62
C HIS A 283 38.65 -1.50 5.96
N ALA A 284 38.85 -2.83 6.05
CA ALA A 284 39.44 -3.47 7.23
C ALA A 284 40.85 -2.95 7.55
N ILE A 285 41.67 -2.67 6.52
CA ILE A 285 43.01 -2.09 6.66
C ILE A 285 42.91 -0.63 7.07
N GLN A 286 42.03 0.15 6.41
CA GLN A 286 41.93 1.59 6.61
C GLN A 286 41.39 1.96 8.00
N THR A 287 40.37 1.22 8.48
CA THR A 287 39.78 1.47 9.80
C THR A 287 40.71 1.02 10.93
N ALA A 288 41.57 0.01 10.68
CA ALA A 288 42.50 -0.56 11.67
C ALA A 288 41.88 -0.76 13.07
N SER A 289 40.54 -1.03 13.10
CA SER A 289 39.78 -1.06 14.34
C SER A 289 39.87 -2.40 15.01
N ASP A 290 40.07 -2.41 16.32
CA ASP A 290 40.07 -3.61 17.13
C ASP A 290 38.67 -4.11 17.47
N THR A 291 37.63 -3.37 17.14
CA THR A 291 36.23 -3.73 17.41
C THR A 291 35.44 -3.98 16.11
N LEU A 292 34.47 -4.89 16.15
CA LEU A 292 33.59 -5.15 15.04
C LEU A 292 32.73 -3.91 14.72
N ALA A 293 32.33 -3.16 15.73
CA ALA A 293 31.64 -1.89 15.55
C ALA A 293 32.48 -0.90 14.73
N GLY A 294 33.77 -0.75 15.06
CA GLY A 294 34.67 0.11 14.33
C GLY A 294 34.89 -0.34 12.88
N PHE A 295 34.90 -1.64 12.60
CA PHE A 295 34.94 -2.15 11.22
C PHE A 295 33.73 -1.67 10.40
N TRP A 296 32.53 -1.64 10.95
CA TRP A 296 31.33 -1.24 10.24
C TRP A 296 31.12 0.30 10.19
N THR A 297 31.82 1.05 11.03
CA THR A 297 31.71 2.51 11.08
C THR A 297 32.10 3.12 9.73
N GLY A 298 31.22 3.95 9.18
CA GLY A 298 31.45 4.60 7.88
C GLY A 298 31.10 3.74 6.66
N LEU A 299 30.71 2.48 6.83
CA LEU A 299 30.34 1.58 5.74
C LEU A 299 28.86 1.19 5.79
N LEU A 300 28.38 0.74 6.95
CA LEU A 300 27.02 0.25 7.12
C LEU A 300 26.53 0.54 8.54
N ASN A 301 25.20 0.48 8.76
CA ASN A 301 24.67 0.49 10.12
C ASN A 301 25.30 -0.63 10.94
N VAL A 302 25.87 -0.30 12.10
CA VAL A 302 26.66 -1.24 12.92
C VAL A 302 25.87 -2.49 13.30
N LYS A 303 24.58 -2.37 13.68
CA LYS A 303 23.73 -3.52 13.99
C LYS A 303 23.50 -4.41 12.77
N LEU A 304 23.30 -3.82 11.61
CA LEU A 304 23.15 -4.54 10.35
C LEU A 304 24.45 -5.28 10.01
N GLY A 305 25.58 -4.62 10.21
CA GLY A 305 26.90 -5.22 10.05
C GLY A 305 27.14 -6.42 10.98
N TYR A 306 26.73 -6.34 12.24
CA TYR A 306 26.81 -7.49 13.17
C TYR A 306 25.99 -8.69 12.66
N ALA A 307 24.76 -8.43 12.19
CA ALA A 307 23.90 -9.48 11.67
C ALA A 307 24.48 -10.14 10.40
N LEU A 308 25.09 -9.36 9.50
CA LEU A 308 25.79 -9.90 8.33
C LEU A 308 27.01 -10.75 8.73
N TRP A 309 27.77 -10.28 9.72
CA TRP A 309 28.94 -11.00 10.22
C TRP A 309 28.57 -12.38 10.78
N GLU A 310 27.49 -12.43 11.55
CA GLU A 310 26.92 -13.66 12.08
C GLU A 310 26.38 -14.56 10.96
N ALA A 311 25.60 -14.02 10.03
CA ALA A 311 25.03 -14.76 8.89
C ALA A 311 26.12 -15.34 7.96
N ALA A 312 27.25 -14.66 7.81
CA ALA A 312 28.40 -15.13 7.06
C ALA A 312 29.28 -16.12 7.84
N ASN A 313 28.91 -16.46 9.09
CA ASN A 313 29.74 -17.28 10.00
C ASN A 313 31.21 -16.80 10.09
N MET A 314 31.39 -15.47 10.12
CA MET A 314 32.72 -14.90 10.12
C MET A 314 33.43 -15.14 11.43
N PRO A 315 34.74 -15.53 11.40
CA PRO A 315 35.53 -15.75 12.61
C PRO A 315 35.85 -14.42 13.32
N ASN A 316 36.10 -14.49 14.60
CA ASN A 316 36.42 -13.31 15.42
C ASN A 316 37.75 -12.65 15.06
N ASN A 317 38.63 -13.32 14.30
CA ASN A 317 39.99 -12.84 13.98
C ASN A 317 40.07 -11.87 12.80
N ARG A 318 38.95 -11.49 12.16
CA ARG A 318 38.84 -10.47 11.12
C ARG A 318 39.94 -10.46 10.04
N SER A 319 40.31 -11.63 9.58
CA SER A 319 41.34 -11.74 8.54
C SER A 319 40.88 -11.09 7.23
N VAL A 320 41.67 -10.18 6.72
CA VAL A 320 41.46 -9.52 5.40
C VAL A 320 41.27 -10.53 4.26
N LYS A 321 41.91 -11.73 4.39
CA LYS A 321 41.80 -12.82 3.40
C LYS A 321 40.44 -13.52 3.39
N GLN A 322 39.55 -13.24 4.35
CA GLN A 322 38.26 -13.91 4.53
C GLN A 322 37.04 -13.02 4.26
N MET A 323 37.20 -11.93 3.50
CA MET A 323 36.08 -10.99 3.23
C MET A 323 35.11 -11.51 2.16
N GLN A 324 35.47 -12.51 1.37
CA GLN A 324 34.62 -13.03 0.31
C GLN A 324 33.32 -13.67 0.84
N PRO A 325 33.29 -14.51 1.91
CA PRO A 325 32.02 -14.97 2.47
C PRO A 325 31.12 -13.85 2.98
N LEU A 326 31.70 -12.80 3.56
CA LEU A 326 30.95 -11.63 4.01
C LEU A 326 30.35 -10.86 2.83
N ALA A 327 31.11 -10.67 1.75
CA ALA A 327 30.64 -10.04 0.53
C ALA A 327 29.52 -10.85 -0.11
N HIS A 328 29.65 -12.19 -0.14
CA HIS A 328 28.65 -13.09 -0.66
C HIS A 328 27.31 -12.95 0.10
N ILE A 329 27.33 -13.03 1.42
CA ILE A 329 26.12 -12.88 2.25
C ILE A 329 25.53 -11.47 2.10
N ALA A 330 26.36 -10.43 2.03
CA ALA A 330 25.87 -9.06 1.85
C ALA A 330 25.15 -8.84 0.51
N LYS A 331 25.44 -9.67 -0.49
CA LYS A 331 24.79 -9.66 -1.80
C LYS A 331 23.66 -10.69 -1.96
N HIS A 332 23.61 -11.72 -1.13
CA HIS A 332 22.70 -12.86 -1.24
C HIS A 332 22.09 -13.23 0.11
N TRP A 333 21.65 -12.24 0.88
CA TRP A 333 21.09 -12.50 2.21
C TRP A 333 19.65 -12.96 2.12
N ARG A 334 19.41 -14.23 2.48
CA ARG A 334 18.12 -14.91 2.27
C ARG A 334 17.25 -14.89 3.51
N PHE A 335 15.96 -14.68 3.29
CA PHE A 335 14.88 -14.68 4.27
C PHE A 335 13.80 -15.65 3.81
N GLU A 336 13.61 -16.73 4.56
CA GLU A 336 12.79 -17.90 4.23
C GLU A 336 11.51 -17.96 5.07
N GLY A 337 10.56 -18.84 4.66
CA GLY A 337 9.32 -19.10 5.39
C GLY A 337 8.38 -17.91 5.37
N LEU A 338 8.21 -17.36 4.20
CA LEU A 338 7.37 -16.20 3.90
C LEU A 338 5.87 -16.55 3.96
#